data_cf4df49d987812407703e7e559e7dd17
#
_entry.id   cf4df49d987812407703e7e559e7dd17
#
_cell.length_a   1.000
_cell.length_b   1.000
_cell.length_c   1.000
_cell.angle_alpha   90.00
_cell.angle_beta   90.00
_cell.angle_gamma   90.00
#
_symmetry.space_group_name_H-M   'P 1'
#
loop_
_entity.id
_entity.type
_entity.pdbx_description
1 polymer ?
#
loop_
_entity_poly.entity_id
_entity_poly.type
_entity_poly.pdbx_seq_one_letter_code
_entity_poly.pdbx_strand_id
1 'polypeptide(L)'
;MVTNYKELEVWKRSVALTTELYKLTSRFPDSERYGLTSQIRRAVTSIPANIAEGWGRGSTGEYIQSLTVARGSLMEVETHLIVACDLQLLSSPAFAPLSKEIEEIGKMLNALIGALKSRKAGIRG
;
A
#
# COMPACT_ATOMS: atom_id res chain seq x y z
N MET A 1 -5.90 -16.25 -16.15
CA MET A 1 -6.53 -14.92 -16.23
C MET A 1 -7.11 -14.51 -14.87
N VAL A 2 -6.84 -13.30 -14.46
CA VAL A 2 -7.37 -12.77 -13.19
C VAL A 2 -8.85 -12.46 -13.35
N THR A 3 -9.68 -13.10 -12.53
CA THR A 3 -11.14 -12.89 -12.55
C THR A 3 -11.64 -12.15 -11.31
N ASN A 4 -10.76 -11.92 -10.33
CA ASN A 4 -11.13 -11.31 -9.06
C ASN A 4 -9.89 -10.59 -8.51
N TYR A 5 -10.09 -9.41 -7.91
CA TYR A 5 -8.97 -8.65 -7.35
C TYR A 5 -8.22 -9.43 -6.25
N LYS A 6 -8.89 -10.37 -5.58
CA LYS A 6 -8.28 -11.19 -4.53
C LYS A 6 -7.20 -12.12 -5.07
N GLU A 7 -7.16 -12.34 -6.38
CA GLU A 7 -6.11 -13.13 -7.03
C GLU A 7 -4.84 -12.31 -7.30
N LEU A 8 -4.94 -10.98 -7.26
CA LEU A 8 -3.79 -10.11 -7.52
C LEU A 8 -2.77 -10.23 -6.41
N GLU A 9 -1.53 -10.53 -6.78
CA GLU A 9 -0.45 -10.65 -5.81
C GLU A 9 -0.25 -9.35 -5.02
N VAL A 10 -0.34 -8.21 -5.69
CA VAL A 10 -0.17 -6.91 -5.03
C VAL A 10 -1.27 -6.67 -3.99
N TRP A 11 -2.51 -7.14 -4.23
CA TRP A 11 -3.58 -7.03 -3.24
C TRP A 11 -3.29 -7.91 -2.03
N LYS A 12 -2.91 -9.18 -2.28
CA LYS A 12 -2.60 -10.14 -1.20
C LYS A 12 -1.48 -9.62 -0.31
N ARG A 13 -0.42 -9.10 -0.91
CA ARG A 13 0.73 -8.58 -0.16
C ARG A 13 0.37 -7.31 0.61
N SER A 14 -0.48 -6.47 0.04
CA SER A 14 -0.96 -5.26 0.72
C SER A 14 -1.82 -5.59 1.94
N VAL A 15 -2.67 -6.62 1.84
CA VAL A 15 -3.45 -7.11 2.98
C VAL A 15 -2.54 -7.64 4.07
N ALA A 16 -1.53 -8.44 3.67
CA ALA A 16 -0.58 -9.00 4.63
C ALA A 16 0.21 -7.89 5.35
N LEU A 17 0.65 -6.88 4.61
CA LEU A 17 1.34 -5.72 5.20
C LEU A 17 0.42 -4.99 6.17
N THR A 18 -0.85 -4.81 5.83
CA THR A 18 -1.83 -4.15 6.70
C THR A 18 -1.95 -4.89 8.03
N THR A 19 -2.12 -6.20 7.97
CA THR A 19 -2.23 -7.03 9.18
C THR A 19 -0.96 -6.94 10.03
N GLU A 20 0.19 -6.99 9.38
CA GLU A 20 1.47 -6.90 10.08
C GLU A 20 1.64 -5.55 10.78
N LEU A 21 1.28 -4.46 10.12
CA LEU A 21 1.41 -3.13 10.72
C LEU A 21 0.39 -2.89 11.83
N TYR A 22 -0.77 -3.52 11.79
CA TYR A 22 -1.69 -3.47 12.92
C TYR A 22 -1.09 -4.16 14.15
N LYS A 23 -0.46 -5.32 13.95
CA LYS A 23 0.22 -6.02 15.04
C LYS A 23 1.39 -5.21 15.59
N LEU A 24 2.18 -4.63 14.70
CA LEU A 24 3.33 -3.82 15.07
C LEU A 24 2.89 -2.60 15.90
N THR A 25 1.92 -1.85 15.39
CA THR A 25 1.48 -0.62 16.05
C THR A 25 0.72 -0.85 17.35
N SER A 26 0.23 -2.08 17.58
CA SER A 26 -0.37 -2.41 18.87
C SER A 26 0.64 -2.34 20.01
N ARG A 27 1.93 -2.37 19.70
CA ARG A 27 3.03 -2.24 20.67
C ARG A 27 3.48 -0.80 20.86
N PHE A 28 2.96 0.12 20.07
CA PHE A 28 3.29 1.54 20.23
C PHE A 28 2.66 2.07 21.51
N PRO A 29 3.25 3.12 22.13
CA PRO A 29 2.68 3.72 23.35
C PRO A 29 1.26 4.24 23.12
N ASP A 30 0.44 4.22 24.15
CA ASP A 30 -0.92 4.76 24.09
C ASP A 30 -0.92 6.24 23.71
N SER A 31 0.16 6.97 23.99
CA SER A 31 0.30 8.37 23.60
C SER A 31 0.29 8.56 22.08
N GLU A 32 0.58 7.49 21.29
CA GLU A 32 0.55 7.55 19.83
C GLU A 32 -0.77 7.06 19.23
N ARG A 33 -1.74 6.72 20.06
CA ARG A 33 -3.02 6.18 19.60
C ARG A 33 -3.68 7.03 18.53
N TYR A 34 -3.70 8.34 18.74
CA TYR A 34 -4.29 9.30 17.81
C TYR A 34 -3.25 10.00 16.95
N GLY A 35 -1.99 9.61 17.06
CA GLY A 35 -0.88 10.11 16.27
C GLY A 35 -0.42 9.07 15.25
N LEU A 36 0.83 8.58 15.39
CA LEU A 36 1.44 7.65 14.43
C LEU A 36 0.65 6.35 14.25
N THR A 37 0.13 5.78 15.33
CA THR A 37 -0.66 4.54 15.22
C THR A 37 -1.84 4.73 14.28
N SER A 38 -2.61 5.80 14.48
CA SER A 38 -3.77 6.12 13.65
C SER A 38 -3.36 6.38 12.19
N GLN A 39 -2.30 7.17 12.00
CA GLN A 39 -1.84 7.54 10.65
C GLN A 39 -1.35 6.33 9.87
N ILE A 40 -0.57 5.44 10.49
CA ILE A 40 -0.05 4.24 9.85
C ILE A 40 -1.21 3.33 9.44
N ARG A 41 -2.14 3.10 10.35
CA ARG A 41 -3.28 2.21 10.10
C ARG A 41 -4.18 2.72 8.99
N ARG A 42 -4.44 4.02 8.96
CA ARG A 42 -5.24 4.63 7.91
C ARG A 42 -4.57 4.50 6.55
N ALA A 43 -3.29 4.82 6.49
CA ALA A 43 -2.53 4.79 5.25
C ALA A 43 -2.41 3.37 4.71
N VAL A 44 -2.06 2.39 5.55
CA VAL A 44 -1.84 1.02 5.10
C VAL A 44 -3.14 0.35 4.64
N THR A 45 -4.26 0.57 5.34
CA THR A 45 -5.56 0.01 4.93
C THR A 45 -6.02 0.57 3.59
N SER A 46 -5.65 1.80 3.29
CA SER A 46 -5.98 2.46 2.03
C SER A 46 -5.38 1.75 0.82
N ILE A 47 -4.27 1.03 0.98
CA ILE A 47 -3.60 0.38 -0.15
C ILE A 47 -4.46 -0.75 -0.74
N PRO A 48 -4.79 -1.82 0.00
CA PRO A 48 -5.62 -2.89 -0.57
C PRO A 48 -7.03 -2.41 -0.90
N ALA A 49 -7.57 -1.45 -0.13
CA ALA A 49 -8.91 -0.91 -0.39
C ALA A 49 -8.97 -0.23 -1.76
N ASN A 50 -7.97 0.56 -2.11
CA ASN A 50 -7.94 1.25 -3.40
C ASN A 50 -7.67 0.29 -4.56
N ILE A 51 -6.87 -0.75 -4.37
CA ILE A 51 -6.65 -1.77 -5.40
C ILE A 51 -7.99 -2.45 -5.72
N ALA A 52 -8.73 -2.87 -4.70
CA ALA A 52 -10.02 -3.53 -4.85
C ALA A 52 -11.07 -2.61 -5.48
N GLU A 53 -11.15 -1.38 -4.99
CA GLU A 53 -12.11 -0.40 -5.48
C GLU A 53 -11.86 -0.07 -6.95
N GLY A 54 -10.60 0.14 -7.32
CA GLY A 54 -10.24 0.44 -8.71
C GLY A 54 -10.56 -0.71 -9.64
N TRP A 55 -10.31 -1.94 -9.22
CA TRP A 55 -10.71 -3.13 -9.97
C TRP A 55 -12.21 -3.12 -10.26
N GLY A 56 -13.03 -2.76 -9.26
CA GLY A 56 -14.48 -2.81 -9.35
C GLY A 56 -15.13 -1.67 -10.11
N ARG A 57 -14.38 -0.61 -10.44
CA ARG A 57 -14.96 0.57 -11.11
C ARG A 57 -15.33 0.36 -12.56
N GLY A 58 -14.70 -0.60 -13.23
CA GLY A 58 -15.08 -0.98 -14.59
C GLY A 58 -14.44 -0.16 -15.72
N SER A 59 -13.63 0.86 -15.42
CA SER A 59 -12.89 1.59 -16.45
C SER A 59 -11.41 1.59 -16.15
N THR A 60 -10.60 1.52 -17.20
CA THR A 60 -9.13 1.52 -17.09
C THR A 60 -8.63 2.81 -16.45
N GLY A 61 -9.20 3.95 -16.81
CA GLY A 61 -8.80 5.24 -16.25
C GLY A 61 -9.04 5.34 -14.75
N GLU A 62 -10.19 4.88 -14.29
CA GLU A 62 -10.51 4.87 -12.86
C GLU A 62 -9.65 3.88 -12.10
N TYR A 63 -9.33 2.73 -12.71
CA TYR A 63 -8.43 1.76 -12.12
C TYR A 63 -7.04 2.37 -11.92
N ILE A 64 -6.48 3.00 -12.95
CA ILE A 64 -5.17 3.68 -12.87
C ILE A 64 -5.19 4.72 -11.75
N GLN A 65 -6.26 5.52 -11.66
CA GLN A 65 -6.37 6.55 -10.63
C GLN A 65 -6.35 5.95 -9.23
N SER A 66 -7.12 4.88 -9.00
CA SER A 66 -7.16 4.21 -7.70
C SER A 66 -5.82 3.60 -7.33
N LEU A 67 -5.12 2.99 -8.29
CA LEU A 67 -3.78 2.45 -8.07
C LEU A 67 -2.78 3.55 -7.75
N THR A 68 -2.93 4.71 -8.35
CA THR A 68 -2.07 5.88 -8.07
C THR A 68 -2.30 6.37 -6.63
N VAL A 69 -3.54 6.36 -6.16
CA VAL A 69 -3.85 6.67 -4.75
C VAL A 69 -3.21 5.63 -3.83
N ALA A 70 -3.31 4.34 -4.16
CA ALA A 70 -2.68 3.27 -3.38
C ALA A 70 -1.15 3.48 -3.29
N ARG A 71 -0.51 3.86 -4.40
CA ARG A 71 0.92 4.14 -4.42
C ARG A 71 1.29 5.30 -3.50
N GLY A 72 0.50 6.37 -3.51
CA GLY A 72 0.70 7.51 -2.60
C GLY A 72 0.54 7.09 -1.13
N SER A 73 -0.45 6.26 -0.84
CA SER A 73 -0.65 5.72 0.51
C SER A 73 0.53 4.87 0.97
N LEU A 74 1.13 4.12 0.05
CA LEU A 74 2.33 3.32 0.36
C LEU A 74 3.50 4.21 0.75
N MET A 75 3.71 5.31 0.04
CA MET A 75 4.77 6.29 0.37
C MET A 75 4.50 6.95 1.72
N GLU A 76 3.24 7.18 2.04
CA GLU A 76 2.84 7.73 3.33
C GLU A 76 3.16 6.74 4.46
N VAL A 77 2.86 5.45 4.27
CA VAL A 77 3.22 4.40 5.22
C VAL A 77 4.73 4.40 5.48
N GLU A 78 5.52 4.42 4.41
CA GLU A 78 6.97 4.42 4.53
C GLU A 78 7.46 5.63 5.33
N THR A 79 6.92 6.80 5.03
CA THR A 79 7.28 8.04 5.73
C THR A 79 6.99 7.94 7.22
N HIS A 80 5.80 7.45 7.58
CA HIS A 80 5.43 7.31 9.00
C HIS A 80 6.29 6.28 9.72
N LEU A 81 6.68 5.19 9.05
CA LEU A 81 7.57 4.19 9.65
C LEU A 81 8.98 4.75 9.87
N ILE A 82 9.47 5.58 8.95
CA ILE A 82 10.74 6.27 9.11
C ILE A 82 10.68 7.19 10.34
N VAL A 83 9.60 7.94 10.49
CA VAL A 83 9.40 8.80 11.66
C VAL A 83 9.37 7.96 12.94
N ALA A 84 8.70 6.81 12.90
CA ALA A 84 8.65 5.89 14.05
C ALA A 84 10.07 5.41 14.44
N CYS A 85 10.91 5.14 13.44
CA CYS A 85 12.31 4.78 13.70
C CYS A 85 13.06 5.93 14.36
N ASP A 86 12.89 7.14 13.84
CA ASP A 86 13.57 8.33 14.39
C ASP A 86 13.16 8.59 15.83
N LEU A 87 11.92 8.28 16.18
CA LEU A 87 11.38 8.42 17.54
C LEU A 87 11.67 7.19 18.42
N GLN A 88 12.40 6.21 17.89
CA GLN A 88 12.77 4.98 18.61
C GLN A 88 11.55 4.13 19.01
N LEU A 89 10.44 4.27 18.30
CA LEU A 89 9.26 3.42 18.49
C LEU A 89 9.40 2.11 17.71
N LEU A 90 10.27 2.11 16.70
CA LEU A 90 10.53 0.97 15.82
C LEU A 90 12.04 0.84 15.64
N SER A 91 12.58 -0.36 15.84
CA SER A 91 14.02 -0.59 15.67
C SER A 91 14.38 -0.68 14.19
N SER A 92 15.64 -0.37 13.86
CA SER A 92 16.12 -0.51 12.48
C SER A 92 16.02 -1.94 11.96
N PRO A 93 16.38 -2.99 12.74
CA PRO A 93 16.19 -4.36 12.29
C PRO A 93 14.73 -4.74 12.04
N ALA A 94 13.79 -4.18 12.79
CA ALA A 94 12.36 -4.43 12.57
C ALA A 94 11.85 -3.69 11.33
N PHE A 95 12.41 -2.52 11.05
CA PHE A 95 12.02 -1.74 9.88
C PHE A 95 12.53 -2.32 8.56
N ALA A 96 13.72 -2.91 8.55
CA ALA A 96 14.36 -3.37 7.31
C ALA A 96 13.48 -4.30 6.45
N PRO A 97 12.86 -5.36 6.99
CA PRO A 97 11.99 -6.22 6.18
C PRO A 97 10.72 -5.50 5.72
N LEU A 98 10.21 -4.57 6.51
CA LEU A 98 9.04 -3.76 6.12
C LEU A 98 9.37 -2.85 4.95
N SER A 99 10.54 -2.21 5.00
CA SER A 99 11.02 -1.34 3.93
C SER A 99 11.17 -2.12 2.62
N LYS A 100 11.69 -3.34 2.69
CA LYS A 100 11.83 -4.20 1.52
C LYS A 100 10.47 -4.58 0.94
N GLU A 101 9.52 -4.92 1.78
CA GLU A 101 8.17 -5.29 1.33
C GLU A 101 7.46 -4.08 0.71
N ILE A 102 7.61 -2.90 1.29
CA ILE A 102 7.08 -1.66 0.73
C ILE A 102 7.64 -1.41 -0.67
N GLU A 103 8.94 -1.61 -0.84
CA GLU A 103 9.58 -1.46 -2.14
C GLU A 103 9.00 -2.44 -3.17
N GLU A 104 8.81 -3.70 -2.79
CA GLU A 104 8.24 -4.71 -3.67
C GLU A 104 6.81 -4.38 -4.08
N ILE A 105 5.98 -3.97 -3.14
CA ILE A 105 4.60 -3.56 -3.42
C ILE A 105 4.61 -2.35 -4.37
N GLY A 106 5.52 -1.40 -4.15
CA GLY A 106 5.67 -0.23 -5.01
C GLY A 106 6.00 -0.61 -6.45
N LYS A 107 6.92 -1.56 -6.63
CA LYS A 107 7.27 -2.08 -7.95
C LYS A 107 6.07 -2.74 -8.64
N MET A 108 5.29 -3.51 -7.89
CA MET A 108 4.10 -4.17 -8.41
C MET A 108 3.04 -3.15 -8.84
N LEU A 109 2.81 -2.11 -8.02
CA LEU A 109 1.87 -1.05 -8.37
C LEU A 109 2.31 -0.32 -9.64
N ASN A 110 3.59 0.02 -9.73
CA ASN A 110 4.13 0.71 -10.90
C ASN A 110 4.01 -0.15 -12.16
N ALA A 111 4.29 -1.45 -12.05
CA ALA A 111 4.17 -2.37 -13.19
C ALA A 111 2.71 -2.47 -13.66
N LEU A 112 1.77 -2.58 -12.72
CA LEU A 112 0.35 -2.68 -13.05
C LEU A 112 -0.16 -1.38 -13.68
N ILE A 113 0.19 -0.23 -13.10
CA ILE A 113 -0.17 1.08 -13.65
C ILE A 113 0.39 1.22 -15.07
N GLY A 114 1.67 0.85 -15.26
CA GLY A 114 2.31 0.93 -16.56
C GLY A 114 1.63 0.06 -17.61
N ALA A 115 1.28 -1.18 -17.24
CA ALA A 115 0.57 -2.10 -18.13
C ALA A 115 -0.80 -1.56 -18.53
N LEU A 116 -1.53 -0.98 -17.58
CA LEU A 116 -2.84 -0.40 -17.84
C LEU A 116 -2.76 0.84 -18.74
N LYS A 117 -1.75 1.68 -18.53
CA LYS A 117 -1.51 2.85 -19.38
C LYS A 117 -1.18 2.42 -20.80
N SER A 118 -0.36 1.41 -20.99
CA SER A 118 -0.01 0.88 -22.29
C SER A 118 -1.22 0.32 -23.02
N ARG A 119 -2.07 -0.44 -22.29
CA ARG A 119 -3.30 -0.98 -22.85
C ARG A 119 -4.24 0.14 -23.30
N LYS A 120 -4.40 1.18 -22.48
CA LYS A 120 -5.26 2.31 -22.78
C LYS A 120 -4.76 3.07 -24.02
N ALA A 121 -3.44 3.28 -24.12
CA ALA A 121 -2.84 3.92 -25.30
C ALA A 121 -3.00 3.06 -26.54
N GLY A 122 -2.84 1.72 -26.42
CA GLY A 122 -3.02 0.78 -27.53
C GLY A 122 -4.43 0.80 -28.09
N ILE A 123 -5.44 0.95 -27.25
CA ILE A 123 -6.84 1.05 -27.69
C ILE A 123 -7.06 2.30 -28.54
N ARG A 124 -6.34 3.38 -28.25
CA ARG A 124 -6.47 4.64 -28.99
C ARG A 124 -5.69 4.65 -30.30
N GLY A 125 -4.66 3.83 -30.35
CA GLY A 125 -3.79 3.73 -31.49
C GLY A 125 -4.32 2.78 -32.53
#